data_1f5971f5b79c8042d3421a3215723bbe
#
_entry.id   1f5971f5b79c8042d3421a3215723bbe
#
_cell.length_a   1.000
_cell.length_b   1.000
_cell.length_c   1.000
_cell.angle_alpha   90.00
_cell.angle_beta   90.00
_cell.angle_gamma   90.00
#
_symmetry.space_group_name_H-M   'P 1'
#
loop_
_entity.id
_entity.type
_entity.pdbx_description
1 polymer ?
#
loop_
_entity_poly.entity_id
_entity_poly.type
_entity_poly.pdbx_seq_one_letter_code
_entity_poly.pdbx_strand_id
1 'polypeptide(L)'
;RQWSRGLGDVYKRQIFNEVNKYIYKSLGKKISKIKIKNFWVVRQFNNEYNPIHFHDGHISGVGYLKIPKFILKNRKKSNIDGSIDFINGNRMLLSESIYNHQPKVGDMILFPHYLMHTAYPFKSNGERRSFSFNLEIDKKIANVFTK
;
A
#
# COMPACT_ATOMS: atom_id res chain seq x y z
N ARG A 1 -1.84 -5.95 -22.19
CA ARG A 1 -0.69 -5.33 -22.87
C ARG A 1 0.58 -6.06 -22.48
N GLN A 2 1.28 -6.59 -23.46
CA GLN A 2 2.66 -7.03 -23.28
C GLN A 2 3.50 -5.81 -22.87
N TRP A 3 3.95 -5.79 -21.62
CA TRP A 3 4.96 -4.84 -21.18
C TRP A 3 6.24 -5.17 -21.96
N SER A 4 6.88 -4.17 -22.55
CA SER A 4 8.19 -4.38 -23.16
C SER A 4 9.10 -4.99 -22.09
N ARG A 5 9.75 -6.12 -22.40
CA ARG A 5 10.54 -6.91 -21.42
C ARG A 5 11.51 -6.04 -20.60
N GLY A 6 12.15 -5.05 -21.22
CA GLY A 6 13.10 -4.16 -20.53
C GLY A 6 12.47 -3.25 -19.46
N LEU A 7 11.28 -2.66 -19.71
CA LEU A 7 10.62 -1.79 -18.76
C LEU A 7 10.09 -2.58 -17.54
N GLY A 8 9.52 -3.76 -17.78
CA GLY A 8 9.05 -4.65 -16.73
C GLY A 8 10.17 -5.08 -15.77
N ASP A 9 11.36 -5.32 -16.27
CA ASP A 9 12.51 -5.73 -15.45
C ASP A 9 13.06 -4.58 -14.59
N VAL A 10 13.01 -3.34 -15.08
CA VAL A 10 13.41 -2.15 -14.31
C VAL A 10 12.45 -1.95 -13.11
N TYR A 11 11.14 -2.02 -13.34
CA TYR A 11 10.16 -1.87 -12.26
C TYR A 11 10.22 -3.03 -11.24
N LYS A 12 10.40 -4.25 -11.69
CA LYS A 12 10.61 -5.40 -10.79
C LYS A 12 11.84 -5.19 -9.91
N ARG A 13 12.93 -4.69 -10.47
CA ARG A 13 14.16 -4.39 -9.71
C ARG A 13 13.93 -3.30 -8.67
N GLN A 14 13.21 -2.24 -9.02
CA GLN A 14 12.88 -1.17 -8.08
C GLN A 14 12.00 -1.68 -6.94
N ILE A 15 10.94 -2.43 -7.25
CA ILE A 15 10.09 -3.05 -6.23
C ILE A 15 10.92 -3.99 -5.33
N PHE A 16 11.77 -4.82 -5.91
CA PHE A 16 12.66 -5.71 -5.14
C PHE A 16 13.53 -4.92 -4.17
N ASN A 17 14.16 -3.85 -4.62
CA ASN A 17 15.04 -3.03 -3.79
C ASN A 17 14.28 -2.39 -2.62
N GLU A 18 13.11 -1.84 -2.85
CA GLU A 18 12.30 -1.21 -1.79
C GLU A 18 11.75 -2.25 -0.80
N VAL A 19 11.29 -3.40 -1.27
CA VAL A 19 10.87 -4.52 -0.41
C VAL A 19 12.05 -5.05 0.40
N ASN A 20 13.23 -5.19 -0.19
CA ASN A 20 14.43 -5.63 0.53
C ASN A 20 14.83 -4.63 1.63
N LYS A 21 14.77 -3.33 1.35
CA LYS A 21 14.99 -2.28 2.37
C LYS A 21 13.97 -2.37 3.51
N TYR A 22 12.70 -2.57 3.16
CA TYR A 22 11.61 -2.71 4.13
C TYR A 22 11.85 -3.91 5.06
N ILE A 23 12.12 -5.08 4.49
CA ILE A 23 12.39 -6.31 5.25
C ILE A 23 13.67 -6.17 6.09
N TYR A 24 14.72 -5.57 5.53
CA TYR A 24 15.96 -5.37 6.26
C TYR A 24 15.77 -4.44 7.47
N LYS A 25 15.04 -3.33 7.30
CA LYS A 25 14.72 -2.40 8.41
C LYS A 25 13.84 -3.04 9.48
N SER A 26 12.93 -3.93 9.09
CA SER A 26 11.97 -4.56 10.01
C SER A 26 12.54 -5.78 10.73
N LEU A 27 13.36 -6.58 10.06
CA LEU A 27 13.79 -7.90 10.55
C LEU A 27 15.30 -8.10 10.56
N GLY A 28 16.10 -7.17 10.04
CA GLY A 28 17.55 -7.34 9.85
C GLY A 28 17.93 -8.41 8.79
N LYS A 29 16.96 -8.88 8.00
CA LYS A 29 17.15 -9.94 7.01
C LYS A 29 17.10 -9.40 5.59
N LYS A 30 17.83 -10.04 4.68
CA LYS A 30 17.78 -9.72 3.24
C LYS A 30 17.01 -10.80 2.49
N ILE A 31 16.13 -10.37 1.58
CA ILE A 31 15.43 -11.29 0.68
C ILE A 31 16.32 -11.63 -0.53
N SER A 32 16.17 -12.82 -1.08
CA SER A 32 16.87 -13.25 -2.30
C SER A 32 16.02 -13.08 -3.55
N LYS A 33 14.71 -13.12 -3.41
CA LYS A 33 13.74 -13.04 -4.53
C LYS A 33 12.40 -12.47 -4.12
N ILE A 34 11.69 -11.97 -5.12
CA ILE A 34 10.25 -11.69 -5.03
C ILE A 34 9.52 -12.39 -6.16
N LYS A 35 8.27 -12.75 -5.91
CA LYS A 35 7.32 -13.20 -6.92
C LYS A 35 6.10 -12.31 -6.84
N ILE A 36 5.79 -11.60 -7.92
CA ILE A 36 4.56 -10.83 -8.02
C ILE A 36 3.41 -11.82 -8.18
N LYS A 37 2.50 -11.82 -7.21
CA LYS A 37 1.31 -12.66 -7.21
C LYS A 37 0.18 -12.00 -7.97
N ASN A 38 -0.08 -10.73 -7.64
CA ASN A 38 -1.12 -9.91 -8.25
C ASN A 38 -0.59 -8.49 -8.46
N PHE A 39 -1.05 -7.85 -9.53
CA PHE A 39 -0.81 -6.44 -9.81
C PHE A 39 -2.05 -5.86 -10.50
N TRP A 40 -2.58 -4.75 -9.98
CA TRP A 40 -3.76 -4.11 -10.55
C TRP A 40 -3.73 -2.60 -10.38
N VAL A 41 -4.52 -1.91 -11.20
CA VAL A 41 -4.71 -0.46 -11.12
C VAL A 41 -6.10 -0.19 -10.54
N VAL A 42 -6.14 0.71 -9.55
CA VAL A 42 -7.39 1.19 -8.94
C VAL A 42 -7.66 2.60 -9.44
N ARG A 43 -8.85 2.82 -9.95
CA ARG A 43 -9.40 4.13 -10.26
C ARG A 43 -10.54 4.39 -9.29
N GLN A 44 -10.45 5.45 -8.52
CA GLN A 44 -11.48 5.83 -7.55
C GLN A 44 -11.99 7.23 -7.87
N PHE A 45 -13.29 7.37 -7.89
CA PHE A 45 -13.98 8.59 -8.24
C PHE A 45 -14.71 9.20 -7.03
N ASN A 46 -15.46 10.27 -7.26
CA ASN A 46 -16.20 11.01 -6.26
C ASN A 46 -17.08 10.11 -5.39
N ASN A 47 -16.96 10.22 -4.07
CA ASN A 47 -17.67 9.45 -3.04
C ASN A 47 -17.46 7.93 -3.06
N GLU A 48 -16.63 7.38 -3.93
CA GLU A 48 -16.25 5.97 -3.85
C GLU A 48 -15.27 5.75 -2.69
N TYR A 49 -15.38 4.60 -2.03
CA TYR A 49 -14.46 4.18 -0.98
C TYR A 49 -14.09 2.72 -1.16
N ASN A 50 -13.01 2.30 -0.53
CA ASN A 50 -12.64 0.91 -0.46
C ASN A 50 -12.82 0.43 0.98
N PRO A 51 -13.75 -0.52 1.25
CA PRO A 51 -14.01 -1.00 2.60
C PRO A 51 -12.78 -1.60 3.28
N ILE A 52 -12.86 -1.80 4.60
CA ILE A 52 -11.81 -2.49 5.35
C ILE A 52 -11.60 -3.88 4.78
N HIS A 53 -10.36 -4.19 4.44
CA HIS A 53 -9.96 -5.46 3.86
C HIS A 53 -8.49 -5.75 4.14
N PHE A 54 -8.05 -6.94 3.80
CA PHE A 54 -6.66 -7.39 3.78
C PHE A 54 -6.37 -8.12 2.48
N HIS A 55 -5.12 -8.45 2.25
CA HIS A 55 -4.68 -9.08 1.03
C HIS A 55 -4.14 -10.50 1.25
N ASP A 56 -3.66 -11.10 0.17
CA ASP A 56 -3.01 -12.40 0.12
C ASP A 56 -1.51 -12.19 -0.22
N GLY A 57 -0.68 -13.23 -0.02
CA GLY A 57 0.77 -13.16 -0.24
C GLY A 57 1.56 -12.96 1.05
N HIS A 58 2.67 -12.22 0.99
CA HIS A 58 3.48 -11.89 2.16
C HIS A 58 3.58 -10.38 2.38
N ILE A 59 3.81 -9.62 1.32
CA ILE A 59 3.91 -8.16 1.32
C ILE A 59 2.94 -7.61 0.30
N SER A 60 2.20 -6.59 0.70
CA SER A 60 1.37 -5.79 -0.18
C SER A 60 1.98 -4.41 -0.37
N GLY A 61 1.65 -3.77 -1.48
CA GLY A 61 2.04 -2.40 -1.75
C GLY A 61 1.00 -1.64 -2.53
N VAL A 62 0.97 -0.33 -2.31
CA VAL A 62 0.17 0.62 -3.06
C VAL A 62 1.03 1.81 -3.47
N GLY A 63 0.93 2.22 -4.74
CA GLY A 63 1.59 3.41 -5.26
C GLY A 63 0.61 4.37 -5.90
N TYR A 64 0.81 5.67 -5.74
CA TYR A 64 -0.13 6.70 -6.16
C TYR A 64 0.34 7.41 -7.42
N LEU A 65 -0.43 7.27 -8.50
CA LEU A 65 -0.12 7.80 -9.84
C LEU A 65 -0.80 9.14 -10.10
N LYS A 66 -1.98 9.35 -9.50
CA LYS A 66 -2.77 10.57 -9.68
C LYS A 66 -3.62 10.82 -8.43
N ILE A 67 -3.57 12.04 -7.94
CA ILE A 67 -4.41 12.53 -6.85
C ILE A 67 -5.17 13.75 -7.36
N PRO A 68 -6.51 13.75 -7.31
CA PRO A 68 -7.30 14.89 -7.76
C PRO A 68 -7.29 15.99 -6.71
N LYS A 69 -7.62 17.21 -7.11
CA LYS A 69 -7.89 18.29 -6.17
C LYS A 69 -9.20 17.99 -5.44
N PHE A 70 -9.16 17.85 -4.11
CA PHE A 70 -10.34 17.59 -3.30
C PHE A 70 -11.17 18.86 -3.10
N ILE A 71 -12.50 18.70 -3.12
CA ILE A 71 -13.47 19.75 -2.81
C ILE A 71 -13.77 19.67 -1.32
N LEU A 72 -13.11 20.49 -0.54
CA LEU A 72 -13.28 20.53 0.92
C LEU A 72 -14.43 21.48 1.27
N LYS A 73 -15.55 20.94 1.80
CA LYS A 73 -16.69 21.75 2.23
C LYS A 73 -16.44 22.53 3.52
N ASN A 74 -15.61 22.01 4.41
CA ASN A 74 -15.23 22.66 5.67
C ASN A 74 -13.77 22.33 6.01
N ARG A 75 -13.00 23.31 6.46
CA ARG A 75 -11.67 23.12 7.02
C ARG A 75 -11.77 22.54 8.44
N LYS A 76 -12.20 21.31 8.59
CA LYS A 76 -12.04 20.60 9.87
C LYS A 76 -10.54 20.37 10.10
N LYS A 77 -10.10 20.44 11.37
CA LYS A 77 -8.70 20.20 11.76
C LYS A 77 -8.17 18.81 11.40
N SER A 78 -9.06 17.85 11.16
CA SER A 78 -8.73 16.48 10.69
C SER A 78 -9.51 16.17 9.41
N ASN A 79 -8.93 16.48 8.27
CA ASN A 79 -9.48 16.06 7.00
C ASN A 79 -8.84 14.72 6.60
N ILE A 80 -9.66 13.67 6.53
CA ILE A 80 -9.27 12.32 6.13
C ILE A 80 -9.72 11.96 4.71
N ASP A 81 -10.32 12.93 3.96
CA ASP A 81 -10.80 12.70 2.61
C ASP A 81 -9.68 12.15 1.71
N GLY A 82 -9.94 11.00 1.09
CA GLY A 82 -9.00 10.34 0.20
C GLY A 82 -7.76 9.76 0.85
N SER A 83 -7.67 9.76 2.19
CA SER A 83 -6.59 9.09 2.92
C SER A 83 -6.77 7.58 2.97
N ILE A 84 -5.76 6.89 3.45
CA ILE A 84 -5.79 5.46 3.74
C ILE A 84 -5.45 5.24 5.21
N ASP A 85 -6.25 4.42 5.88
CA ASP A 85 -5.95 3.95 7.24
C ASP A 85 -5.40 2.53 7.21
N PHE A 86 -4.34 2.31 7.98
CA PHE A 86 -3.83 1.00 8.33
C PHE A 86 -4.15 0.73 9.79
N ILE A 87 -4.75 -0.44 10.07
CA ILE A 87 -5.30 -0.79 11.37
C ILE A 87 -4.55 -1.99 11.93
N ASN A 88 -3.95 -1.85 13.12
CA ASN A 88 -3.21 -2.93 13.78
C ASN A 88 -3.50 -2.97 15.28
N GLY A 89 -4.21 -4.02 15.69
CA GLY A 89 -4.55 -4.25 17.09
C GLY A 89 -5.53 -3.24 17.69
N ASN A 90 -5.55 -3.18 19.01
CA ASN A 90 -6.40 -2.29 19.79
C ASN A 90 -5.62 -1.06 20.25
N ARG A 91 -6.32 0.06 20.40
CA ARG A 91 -5.75 1.27 21.00
C ARG A 91 -5.50 1.03 22.48
N MET A 92 -4.27 1.20 22.90
CA MET A 92 -3.84 1.09 24.29
C MET A 92 -2.96 2.26 24.66
N LEU A 93 -2.65 2.40 25.97
CA LEU A 93 -1.64 3.37 26.43
C LEU A 93 -0.31 3.09 25.69
N LEU A 94 0.27 4.11 25.08
CA LEU A 94 1.51 4.06 24.30
C LEU A 94 1.45 3.23 22.99
N SER A 95 0.25 2.87 22.54
CA SER A 95 0.05 2.16 21.26
C SER A 95 -1.07 2.79 20.46
N GLU A 96 -0.74 3.25 19.26
CA GLU A 96 -1.71 3.68 18.26
C GLU A 96 -2.14 2.48 17.42
N SER A 97 -3.46 2.30 17.29
CA SER A 97 -4.02 1.21 16.48
C SER A 97 -4.25 1.58 15.02
N ILE A 98 -4.25 2.88 14.70
CA ILE A 98 -4.53 3.39 13.36
C ILE A 98 -3.40 4.31 12.93
N TYR A 99 -2.84 4.01 11.75
CA TYR A 99 -1.94 4.89 11.04
C TYR A 99 -2.65 5.45 9.80
N ASN A 100 -2.91 6.76 9.80
CA ASN A 100 -3.51 7.45 8.68
C ASN A 100 -2.44 8.04 7.76
N HIS A 101 -2.52 7.77 6.46
CA HIS A 101 -1.66 8.34 5.45
C HIS A 101 -2.47 9.14 4.44
N GLN A 102 -2.09 10.42 4.26
CA GLN A 102 -2.63 11.26 3.20
C GLN A 102 -1.76 11.12 1.95
N PRO A 103 -2.26 10.45 0.88
CA PRO A 103 -1.45 10.13 -0.28
C PRO A 103 -1.01 11.35 -1.08
N LYS A 104 0.22 11.27 -1.63
CA LYS A 104 0.75 12.19 -2.64
C LYS A 104 1.14 11.41 -3.87
N VAL A 105 1.15 12.07 -5.03
CA VAL A 105 1.66 11.46 -6.27
C VAL A 105 3.13 11.09 -6.09
N GLY A 106 3.47 9.85 -6.41
CA GLY A 106 4.81 9.29 -6.23
C GLY A 106 5.01 8.51 -4.93
N ASP A 107 4.09 8.61 -3.96
CA ASP A 107 4.17 7.79 -2.76
C ASP A 107 4.03 6.31 -3.11
N MET A 108 4.81 5.47 -2.43
CA MET A 108 4.65 4.01 -2.42
C MET A 108 4.71 3.52 -0.97
N ILE A 109 3.68 2.80 -0.55
CA ILE A 109 3.56 2.23 0.80
C ILE A 109 3.66 0.72 0.70
N LEU A 110 4.51 0.12 1.53
CA LEU A 110 4.66 -1.31 1.70
C LEU A 110 4.16 -1.73 3.08
N PHE A 111 3.40 -2.81 3.13
CA PHE A 111 2.84 -3.32 4.38
C PHE A 111 2.65 -4.84 4.34
N PRO A 112 2.59 -5.51 5.51
CA PRO A 112 2.27 -6.93 5.57
C PRO A 112 0.88 -7.21 4.99
N HIS A 113 0.73 -8.28 4.23
CA HIS A 113 -0.53 -8.62 3.55
C HIS A 113 -1.75 -8.68 4.47
N TYR A 114 -1.55 -9.13 5.71
CA TYR A 114 -2.61 -9.29 6.73
C TYR A 114 -3.05 -7.97 7.36
N LEU A 115 -2.35 -6.86 7.12
CA LEU A 115 -2.67 -5.58 7.75
C LEU A 115 -3.97 -5.04 7.17
N MET A 116 -4.97 -4.91 8.04
CA MET A 116 -6.27 -4.37 7.66
C MET A 116 -6.13 -2.90 7.29
N HIS A 117 -6.80 -2.49 6.22
CA HIS A 117 -6.75 -1.11 5.75
C HIS A 117 -8.02 -0.73 5.00
N THR A 118 -8.28 0.57 4.93
CA THR A 118 -9.41 1.16 4.21
C THR A 118 -9.01 2.45 3.53
N ALA A 119 -9.55 2.70 2.35
CA ALA A 119 -9.33 3.95 1.63
C ALA A 119 -10.59 4.81 1.66
N TYR A 120 -10.48 6.00 2.28
CA TYR A 120 -11.58 6.92 2.46
C TYR A 120 -12.09 7.52 1.14
N PRO A 121 -13.40 7.82 1.07
CA PRO A 121 -13.97 8.56 -0.04
C PRO A 121 -13.45 10.00 -0.04
N PHE A 122 -13.63 10.66 -1.16
CA PHE A 122 -13.33 12.09 -1.33
C PHE A 122 -14.36 12.74 -2.24
N LYS A 123 -14.44 14.07 -2.19
CA LYS A 123 -15.22 14.87 -3.15
C LYS A 123 -14.29 15.51 -4.15
N SER A 124 -14.48 15.20 -5.42
CA SER A 124 -13.69 15.75 -6.52
C SER A 124 -14.40 15.52 -7.85
N ASN A 125 -14.11 16.36 -8.84
CA ASN A 125 -14.51 16.14 -10.24
C ASN A 125 -13.47 15.28 -11.01
N GLY A 126 -12.38 14.88 -10.34
CA GLY A 126 -11.32 14.06 -10.91
C GLY A 126 -11.27 12.64 -10.35
N GLU A 127 -10.25 11.92 -10.74
CA GLU A 127 -9.99 10.56 -10.25
C GLU A 127 -8.71 10.48 -9.42
N ARG A 128 -8.71 9.63 -8.38
CA ARG A 128 -7.51 9.09 -7.78
C ARG A 128 -7.14 7.81 -8.52
N ARG A 129 -5.90 7.72 -8.97
CA ARG A 129 -5.36 6.52 -9.61
C ARG A 129 -4.18 6.00 -8.82
N SER A 130 -4.27 4.75 -8.43
CA SER A 130 -3.19 4.03 -7.77
C SER A 130 -2.96 2.68 -8.45
N PHE A 131 -1.80 2.10 -8.22
CA PHE A 131 -1.56 0.69 -8.50
C PHE A 131 -1.36 -0.05 -7.18
N SER A 132 -1.74 -1.29 -7.15
CA SER A 132 -1.56 -2.17 -6.00
C SER A 132 -0.94 -3.49 -6.43
N PHE A 133 -0.22 -4.14 -5.54
CA PHE A 133 0.39 -5.42 -5.80
C PHE A 133 0.50 -6.27 -4.54
N ASN A 134 0.51 -7.58 -4.73
CA ASN A 134 0.82 -8.56 -3.70
C ASN A 134 2.05 -9.37 -4.12
N LEU A 135 2.94 -9.60 -3.17
CA LEU A 135 4.21 -10.29 -3.38
C LEU A 135 4.36 -11.48 -2.45
N GLU A 136 5.05 -12.49 -2.95
CA GLU A 136 5.69 -13.54 -2.16
C GLU A 136 7.19 -13.28 -2.10
N ILE A 137 7.76 -13.44 -0.92
CA ILE A 137 9.21 -13.37 -0.65
C ILE A 137 9.69 -14.76 -0.22
N ASP A 138 10.96 -14.87 0.13
CA ASP A 138 11.56 -16.12 0.64
C ASP A 138 10.74 -16.68 1.80
N LYS A 139 10.24 -17.91 1.68
CA LYS A 139 9.40 -18.57 2.69
C LYS A 139 10.05 -18.63 4.06
N LYS A 140 11.39 -18.82 4.13
CA LYS A 140 12.14 -18.82 5.39
C LYS A 140 12.09 -17.48 6.15
N ILE A 141 11.84 -16.37 5.43
CA ILE A 141 11.70 -15.04 6.03
C ILE A 141 10.24 -14.77 6.39
N ALA A 142 9.32 -15.14 5.48
CA ALA A 142 7.89 -14.90 5.66
C ALA A 142 7.25 -15.80 6.73
N ASN A 143 7.78 -17.00 6.94
CA ASN A 143 7.24 -17.96 7.90
C ASN A 143 7.82 -17.70 9.30
N VAL A 144 7.08 -16.97 10.12
CA VAL A 144 7.46 -16.64 11.50
C VAL A 144 7.42 -17.84 12.47
N PHE A 145 6.82 -18.96 12.07
CA PHE A 145 6.67 -20.16 12.90
C PHE A 145 7.75 -21.22 12.65
N THR A 146 8.55 -21.09 11.60
CA THR A 146 9.74 -21.94 11.39
C THR A 146 10.97 -21.26 12.00
N LYS A 147 11.34 -21.74 13.17
CA LYS A 147 12.68 -21.46 13.73
C LYS A 147 13.74 -22.25 12.97
#